data_335267fba7e717e11bf674cbd2b0a5a0
#
_entry.id   335267fba7e717e11bf674cbd2b0a5a0
#
_cell.length_a   1.000
_cell.length_b   1.000
_cell.length_c   1.000
_cell.angle_alpha   90.00
_cell.angle_beta   90.00
_cell.angle_gamma   90.00
#
_symmetry.space_group_name_H-M   'P 1'
#
loop_
_entity.id
_entity.type
_entity.pdbx_description
1 polymer ?
#
loop_
_entity_poly.entity_id
_entity_poly.type
_entity_poly.pdbx_seq_one_letter_code
_entity_poly.pdbx_strand_id
1 'polypeptide(L)'
;MKASPQTIELRFSRSLILIIIAICVFPFILQQLGVNFGSVNLVFNANGEKVKLDHTSQDLILTNLRGTFTHLILEWTAICIAIATAILAFIQYRITNNPATPIIGAALLCAGFIDAFHALSAIKVIKSVSDNENFLPFTWAISRIFNSVILILGTSIFLFKSKRMAPKKGRRFVLLICLSFIFIAYLTVYFAALSNSLPQTTFQNSFITRPYDVIPLFLFLFMAIWLLPQFHKKENSVFSSALLWSMIPAIATQMYMVFGSKDLHDSNFNIAHSLKAISYLIPFIGITLDYITTHKKEQVRITELKNAQFNLRQKNKELEQFAYIASHDLQEPLRTVMNFTQLFEEEFQDKIDANGSTYLNFIKEATIRMSALIKGLLDYSRIGSKTEISNVKFNKLLKTVKIDLEAIIKESGAKIKVKKLPKIKGHKTELRMLFQNLITNAIKFKKEGVPPVIQIKAIDIGEYWEFSVKDNGIGIEEKHKEKIFSMFQQLHSKGTYEGTGIGLAHSFKIVSIHKGQIWVVSEPNKGSEFKFTIKKEE
;
A
#
# COMPACT_ATOMS: atom_id res chain seq x y z
N MET A 1 28.63 -4.27 -11.06
CA MET A 1 27.86 -5.46 -11.46
C MET A 1 26.63 -5.55 -10.55
N LYS A 2 25.46 -5.11 -11.03
CA LYS A 2 24.19 -5.29 -10.32
C LYS A 2 23.70 -6.69 -10.62
N ALA A 3 23.80 -7.61 -9.67
CA ALA A 3 23.04 -8.85 -9.73
C ALA A 3 21.56 -8.46 -9.76
N SER A 4 20.88 -8.71 -10.88
CA SER A 4 19.43 -8.63 -10.94
C SER A 4 18.88 -9.57 -9.87
N PRO A 5 17.97 -9.15 -8.99
CA PRO A 5 17.30 -10.08 -8.11
C PRO A 5 16.56 -11.08 -9.00
N GLN A 6 17.06 -12.33 -9.02
CA GLN A 6 16.30 -13.44 -9.58
C GLN A 6 14.96 -13.47 -8.83
N THR A 7 13.93 -12.98 -9.47
CA THR A 7 12.55 -13.16 -9.03
C THR A 7 12.29 -14.67 -9.10
N ILE A 8 12.42 -15.34 -7.96
CA ILE A 8 11.95 -16.73 -7.83
C ILE A 8 10.42 -16.63 -7.98
N GLU A 9 9.94 -16.74 -9.22
CA GLU A 9 8.53 -16.99 -9.50
C GLU A 9 8.23 -18.40 -9.00
N LEU A 10 7.76 -18.52 -7.76
CA LEU A 10 7.20 -19.75 -7.23
C LEU A 10 5.90 -20.04 -7.99
N ARG A 11 6.02 -20.75 -9.11
CA ARG A 11 4.88 -21.34 -9.84
C ARG A 11 4.72 -22.77 -9.36
N PHE A 12 3.47 -23.24 -9.32
CA PHE A 12 3.21 -24.67 -9.17
C PHE A 12 3.91 -25.42 -10.31
N SER A 13 4.95 -26.16 -9.98
CA SER A 13 5.75 -26.88 -10.99
C SER A 13 4.91 -27.99 -11.62
N ARG A 14 5.23 -28.35 -12.87
CA ARG A 14 4.59 -29.50 -13.53
C ARG A 14 4.73 -30.78 -12.71
N SER A 15 5.85 -30.95 -12.02
CA SER A 15 6.10 -32.08 -11.11
C SER A 15 5.09 -32.12 -9.95
N LEU A 16 4.77 -30.98 -9.35
CA LEU A 16 3.79 -30.92 -8.26
C LEU A 16 2.38 -31.28 -8.73
N ILE A 17 2.00 -30.85 -9.94
CA ILE A 17 0.71 -31.22 -10.55
C ILE A 17 0.64 -32.75 -10.79
N LEU A 18 1.71 -33.33 -11.31
CA LEU A 18 1.79 -34.80 -11.50
C LEU A 18 1.69 -35.55 -10.18
N ILE A 19 2.32 -35.03 -9.11
CA ILE A 19 2.20 -35.60 -7.76
C ILE A 19 0.74 -35.55 -7.28
N ILE A 20 0.03 -34.44 -7.45
CA ILE A 20 -1.37 -34.28 -7.06
C ILE A 20 -2.23 -35.30 -7.82
N ILE A 21 -2.03 -35.44 -9.13
CA ILE A 21 -2.75 -36.46 -9.94
C ILE A 21 -2.43 -37.87 -9.45
N ALA A 22 -1.16 -38.19 -9.20
CA ALA A 22 -0.74 -39.47 -8.68
C ALA A 22 -1.43 -39.82 -7.35
N ILE A 23 -1.47 -38.85 -6.40
CA ILE A 23 -2.17 -39.03 -5.11
C ILE A 23 -3.66 -39.36 -5.31
N CYS A 24 -4.32 -38.78 -6.31
CA CYS A 24 -5.73 -39.02 -6.58
C CYS A 24 -5.98 -40.39 -7.22
N VAL A 25 -5.08 -40.88 -8.07
CA VAL A 25 -5.23 -42.10 -8.83
C VAL A 25 -4.66 -43.32 -8.09
N PHE A 26 -3.60 -43.15 -7.33
CA PHE A 26 -2.89 -44.23 -6.64
C PHE A 26 -3.78 -45.05 -5.70
N PRO A 27 -4.68 -44.50 -4.88
CA PRO A 27 -5.60 -45.28 -4.06
C PRO A 27 -6.51 -46.19 -4.88
N PHE A 28 -6.97 -45.77 -6.07
CA PHE A 28 -7.76 -46.59 -6.98
C PHE A 28 -6.95 -47.79 -7.46
N ILE A 29 -5.69 -47.60 -7.86
CA ILE A 29 -4.82 -48.70 -8.30
C ILE A 29 -4.59 -49.68 -7.15
N LEU A 30 -4.30 -49.22 -5.95
CA LEU A 30 -4.11 -50.06 -4.77
C LEU A 30 -5.38 -50.85 -4.42
N GLN A 31 -6.55 -50.25 -4.58
CA GLN A 31 -7.82 -50.90 -4.35
C GLN A 31 -8.06 -52.04 -5.35
N GLN A 32 -7.69 -51.88 -6.63
CA GLN A 32 -7.73 -52.94 -7.63
C GLN A 32 -6.74 -54.08 -7.31
N LEU A 33 -5.66 -53.79 -6.61
CA LEU A 33 -4.67 -54.76 -6.12
C LEU A 33 -5.10 -55.43 -4.79
N GLY A 34 -6.33 -55.18 -4.32
CA GLY A 34 -6.87 -55.81 -3.12
C GLY A 34 -6.63 -55.06 -1.80
N VAL A 35 -6.05 -53.85 -1.83
CA VAL A 35 -5.87 -53.04 -0.62
C VAL A 35 -7.23 -52.47 -0.18
N ASN A 36 -7.61 -52.76 1.05
CA ASN A 36 -8.84 -52.24 1.65
C ASN A 36 -8.56 -51.01 2.52
N PHE A 37 -9.08 -49.86 2.13
CA PHE A 37 -9.03 -48.60 2.89
C PHE A 37 -10.24 -48.42 3.81
N GLY A 38 -11.21 -49.32 3.77
CA GLY A 38 -12.42 -49.31 4.58
C GLY A 38 -12.15 -49.74 6.02
N SER A 39 -13.01 -49.31 6.91
CA SER A 39 -13.01 -49.73 8.31
C SER A 39 -13.90 -50.94 8.56
N VAL A 40 -14.69 -51.34 7.57
CA VAL A 40 -15.61 -52.50 7.67
C VAL A 40 -14.83 -53.75 7.28
N ASN A 41 -14.58 -54.66 8.24
CA ASN A 41 -14.08 -55.99 7.96
C ASN A 41 -15.24 -56.84 7.43
N LEU A 42 -15.23 -57.14 6.15
CA LEU A 42 -16.09 -58.18 5.58
C LEU A 42 -15.54 -59.51 6.08
N VAL A 43 -16.20 -60.09 7.08
CA VAL A 43 -15.89 -61.46 7.51
C VAL A 43 -16.61 -62.44 6.58
N PHE A 44 -15.83 -63.26 5.87
CA PHE A 44 -16.35 -64.33 5.07
C PHE A 44 -16.31 -65.64 5.87
N ASN A 45 -17.37 -66.44 5.80
CA ASN A 45 -17.33 -67.76 6.36
C ASN A 45 -16.42 -68.69 5.53
N ALA A 46 -16.16 -69.91 6.00
CA ALA A 46 -15.34 -70.92 5.31
C ALA A 46 -15.83 -71.26 3.88
N ASN A 47 -17.06 -70.87 3.57
CA ASN A 47 -17.71 -71.13 2.25
C ASN A 47 -17.66 -69.88 1.35
N GLY A 48 -17.00 -68.78 1.75
CA GLY A 48 -16.88 -67.52 0.96
C GLY A 48 -18.14 -66.66 0.96
N GLU A 49 -19.13 -66.93 1.83
CA GLU A 49 -20.34 -66.12 1.97
C GLU A 49 -20.11 -64.94 2.96
N LYS A 50 -20.68 -63.78 2.65
CA LYS A 50 -20.67 -62.63 3.57
C LYS A 50 -21.44 -62.95 4.84
N VAL A 51 -20.75 -63.07 5.97
CA VAL A 51 -21.38 -63.22 7.27
C VAL A 51 -21.75 -61.82 7.79
N LYS A 52 -23.03 -61.56 8.00
CA LYS A 52 -23.48 -60.47 8.85
C LYS A 52 -23.09 -60.81 10.28
N LEU A 53 -22.09 -60.15 10.82
CA LEU A 53 -21.77 -60.22 12.24
C LEU A 53 -22.98 -59.80 13.06
N ASP A 54 -23.28 -60.57 14.11
CA ASP A 54 -24.33 -60.24 15.08
C ASP A 54 -24.05 -58.86 15.67
N HIS A 55 -25.04 -57.99 15.68
CA HIS A 55 -24.92 -56.58 16.09
C HIS A 55 -24.45 -56.38 17.54
N THR A 56 -24.28 -57.41 18.32
CA THR A 56 -23.87 -57.45 19.70
C THR A 56 -22.39 -57.79 19.91
N SER A 57 -21.62 -58.11 18.87
CA SER A 57 -20.21 -58.46 19.03
C SER A 57 -19.33 -57.25 19.32
N GLN A 58 -18.44 -57.35 20.29
CA GLN A 58 -17.46 -56.29 20.65
C GLN A 58 -16.63 -55.85 19.43
N ASP A 59 -16.33 -56.77 18.50
CA ASP A 59 -15.54 -56.48 17.28
C ASP A 59 -16.29 -55.57 16.30
N LEU A 60 -17.61 -55.67 16.19
CA LEU A 60 -18.44 -54.83 15.36
C LEU A 60 -18.48 -53.38 15.93
N ILE A 61 -18.59 -53.28 17.26
CA ILE A 61 -18.56 -51.98 17.96
C ILE A 61 -17.21 -51.30 17.76
N LEU A 62 -16.10 -52.03 17.92
CA LEU A 62 -14.74 -51.48 17.74
C LEU A 62 -14.48 -51.06 16.28
N THR A 63 -14.97 -51.83 15.31
CA THR A 63 -14.82 -51.52 13.87
C THR A 63 -15.61 -50.26 13.48
N ASN A 64 -16.84 -50.11 13.97
CA ASN A 64 -17.65 -48.90 13.75
C ASN A 64 -17.06 -47.68 14.46
N LEU A 65 -16.56 -47.83 15.68
CA LEU A 65 -15.83 -46.76 16.40
C LEU A 65 -14.60 -46.32 15.63
N ARG A 66 -13.79 -47.24 15.10
CA ARG A 66 -12.60 -46.94 14.27
C ARG A 66 -12.98 -46.17 13.00
N GLY A 67 -14.05 -46.57 12.30
CA GLY A 67 -14.52 -45.87 11.10
C GLY A 67 -14.95 -44.43 11.41
N THR A 68 -15.77 -44.26 12.45
CA THR A 68 -16.24 -42.95 12.90
C THR A 68 -15.09 -42.05 13.35
N PHE A 69 -14.10 -42.61 14.07
CA PHE A 69 -12.94 -41.88 14.53
C PHE A 69 -12.06 -41.39 13.37
N THR A 70 -11.80 -42.29 12.40
CA THR A 70 -11.03 -41.92 11.18
C THR A 70 -11.73 -40.83 10.39
N HIS A 71 -13.03 -40.94 10.18
CA HIS A 71 -13.85 -39.94 9.52
C HIS A 71 -13.76 -38.58 10.25
N LEU A 72 -13.91 -38.59 11.57
CA LEU A 72 -13.85 -37.37 12.38
C LEU A 72 -12.49 -36.68 12.30
N ILE A 73 -11.38 -37.41 12.35
CA ILE A 73 -10.03 -36.84 12.22
C ILE A 73 -9.87 -36.18 10.84
N LEU A 74 -10.30 -36.84 9.76
CA LEU A 74 -10.19 -36.27 8.41
C LEU A 74 -11.03 -35.01 8.24
N GLU A 75 -12.25 -34.99 8.78
CA GLU A 75 -13.13 -33.81 8.76
C GLU A 75 -12.51 -32.65 9.54
N TRP A 76 -12.07 -32.86 10.80
CA TRP A 76 -11.46 -31.82 11.60
C TRP A 76 -10.14 -31.32 11.01
N THR A 77 -9.37 -32.18 10.35
CA THR A 77 -8.17 -31.76 9.62
C THR A 77 -8.52 -30.77 8.52
N ALA A 78 -9.53 -31.05 7.70
CA ALA A 78 -9.97 -30.12 6.65
C ALA A 78 -10.47 -28.79 7.23
N ILE A 79 -11.23 -28.82 8.33
CA ILE A 79 -11.76 -27.65 9.02
C ILE A 79 -10.62 -26.78 9.57
N CYS A 80 -9.63 -27.37 10.26
CA CYS A 80 -8.48 -26.63 10.79
C CYS A 80 -7.67 -25.97 9.66
N ILE A 81 -7.48 -26.65 8.53
CA ILE A 81 -6.81 -26.10 7.35
C ILE A 81 -7.61 -24.93 6.76
N ALA A 82 -8.94 -25.03 6.69
CA ALA A 82 -9.79 -23.94 6.21
C ALA A 82 -9.68 -22.70 7.10
N ILE A 83 -9.69 -22.87 8.43
CA ILE A 83 -9.49 -21.78 9.40
C ILE A 83 -8.12 -21.13 9.21
N ALA A 84 -7.05 -21.91 9.13
CA ALA A 84 -5.69 -21.41 8.93
C ALA A 84 -5.56 -20.66 7.59
N THR A 85 -6.18 -21.19 6.52
CA THR A 85 -6.21 -20.54 5.20
C THR A 85 -6.90 -19.17 5.28
N ALA A 86 -8.03 -19.07 5.97
CA ALA A 86 -8.76 -17.83 6.14
C ALA A 86 -7.94 -16.79 6.93
N ILE A 87 -7.32 -17.19 8.03
CA ILE A 87 -6.46 -16.31 8.84
C ILE A 87 -5.34 -15.74 7.97
N LEU A 88 -4.60 -16.58 7.24
CA LEU A 88 -3.54 -16.13 6.35
C LEU A 88 -4.05 -15.24 5.22
N ALA A 89 -5.24 -15.52 4.68
CA ALA A 89 -5.86 -14.70 3.66
C ALA A 89 -6.18 -13.28 4.14
N PHE A 90 -6.64 -13.11 5.38
CA PHE A 90 -6.86 -11.81 5.99
C PHE A 90 -5.55 -11.08 6.33
N ILE A 91 -4.51 -11.81 6.77
CA ILE A 91 -3.17 -11.24 6.98
C ILE A 91 -2.59 -10.75 5.65
N GLN A 92 -2.66 -11.54 4.60
CA GLN A 92 -2.20 -11.19 3.25
C GLN A 92 -2.93 -9.95 2.71
N TYR A 93 -4.24 -9.82 2.98
CA TYR A 93 -5.02 -8.64 2.61
C TYR A 93 -4.50 -7.36 3.27
N ARG A 94 -4.02 -7.42 4.52
CA ARG A 94 -3.42 -6.27 5.22
C ARG A 94 -2.19 -5.74 4.48
N ILE A 95 -1.43 -6.61 3.82
CA ILE A 95 -0.20 -6.27 3.09
C ILE A 95 -0.51 -5.81 1.67
N THR A 96 -1.35 -6.56 0.95
CA THR A 96 -1.58 -6.36 -0.50
C THR A 96 -2.74 -5.42 -0.83
N ASN A 97 -3.67 -5.20 0.11
CA ASN A 97 -4.97 -4.56 -0.11
C ASN A 97 -5.79 -5.21 -1.27
N ASN A 98 -5.50 -6.47 -1.62
CA ASN A 98 -6.24 -7.21 -2.64
C ASN A 98 -7.47 -7.88 -2.00
N PRO A 99 -8.72 -7.48 -2.32
CA PRO A 99 -9.93 -8.01 -1.69
C PRO A 99 -10.27 -9.44 -2.12
N ALA A 100 -9.65 -9.99 -3.18
CA ALA A 100 -9.91 -11.36 -3.65
C ALA A 100 -9.51 -12.38 -2.59
N THR A 101 -8.32 -12.22 -2.01
CA THR A 101 -7.75 -13.17 -1.06
C THR A 101 -8.64 -13.39 0.18
N PRO A 102 -9.07 -12.34 0.93
CA PRO A 102 -9.89 -12.53 2.12
C PRO A 102 -11.30 -13.02 1.80
N ILE A 103 -11.88 -12.68 0.65
CA ILE A 103 -13.21 -13.16 0.26
C ILE A 103 -13.18 -14.65 -0.04
N ILE A 104 -12.17 -15.15 -0.77
CA ILE A 104 -12.00 -16.59 -1.03
C ILE A 104 -11.65 -17.32 0.28
N GLY A 105 -10.80 -16.73 1.14
CA GLY A 105 -10.52 -17.27 2.47
C GLY A 105 -11.77 -17.41 3.32
N ALA A 106 -12.65 -16.41 3.31
CA ALA A 106 -13.95 -16.45 4.00
C ALA A 106 -14.89 -17.52 3.40
N ALA A 107 -14.88 -17.70 2.06
CA ALA A 107 -15.65 -18.75 1.41
C ALA A 107 -15.21 -20.15 1.88
N LEU A 108 -13.88 -20.39 1.92
CA LEU A 108 -13.33 -21.66 2.43
C LEU A 108 -13.63 -21.87 3.92
N LEU A 109 -13.59 -20.79 4.73
CA LEU A 109 -13.95 -20.85 6.14
C LEU A 109 -15.43 -21.22 6.34
N CYS A 110 -16.34 -20.60 5.59
CA CYS A 110 -17.76 -20.93 5.64
C CYS A 110 -18.03 -22.38 5.20
N ALA A 111 -17.33 -22.87 4.16
CA ALA A 111 -17.38 -24.26 3.77
C ALA A 111 -16.89 -25.18 4.91
N GLY A 112 -15.79 -24.82 5.59
CA GLY A 112 -15.31 -25.55 6.77
C GLY A 112 -16.30 -25.57 7.93
N PHE A 113 -17.10 -24.51 8.15
CA PHE A 113 -18.16 -24.52 9.15
C PHE A 113 -19.31 -25.47 8.80
N ILE A 114 -19.66 -25.59 7.52
CA ILE A 114 -20.64 -26.59 7.08
C ILE A 114 -20.06 -28.03 7.23
N ASP A 115 -18.76 -28.21 6.95
CA ASP A 115 -18.07 -29.48 7.23
C ASP A 115 -18.05 -29.80 8.75
N ALA A 116 -17.89 -28.80 9.61
CA ALA A 116 -17.99 -28.98 11.05
C ALA A 116 -19.41 -29.41 11.49
N PHE A 117 -20.43 -28.82 10.91
CA PHE A 117 -21.82 -29.26 11.11
C PHE A 117 -22.01 -30.74 10.71
N HIS A 118 -21.49 -31.15 9.54
CA HIS A 118 -21.50 -32.54 9.09
C HIS A 118 -20.75 -33.45 10.09
N ALA A 119 -19.54 -33.09 10.51
CA ALA A 119 -18.75 -33.87 11.46
C ALA A 119 -19.44 -34.06 12.83
N LEU A 120 -20.04 -32.97 13.37
CA LEU A 120 -20.80 -33.01 14.63
C LEU A 120 -22.08 -33.83 14.51
N SER A 121 -22.69 -33.86 13.33
CA SER A 121 -23.84 -34.71 13.02
C SER A 121 -23.46 -36.18 13.01
N ALA A 122 -22.28 -36.53 12.47
CA ALA A 122 -21.77 -37.88 12.41
C ALA A 122 -21.60 -38.55 13.80
N ILE A 123 -21.19 -37.76 14.79
CA ILE A 123 -21.03 -38.22 16.19
C ILE A 123 -22.29 -38.01 17.05
N LYS A 124 -23.40 -37.63 16.43
CA LYS A 124 -24.71 -37.44 17.11
C LYS A 124 -24.72 -36.38 18.21
N VAL A 125 -23.78 -35.42 18.19
CA VAL A 125 -23.82 -34.26 19.07
C VAL A 125 -24.97 -33.34 18.71
N ILE A 126 -25.26 -33.23 17.40
CA ILE A 126 -26.41 -32.49 16.90
C ILE A 126 -27.56 -33.50 16.74
N LYS A 127 -28.63 -33.31 17.50
CA LYS A 127 -29.85 -34.07 17.36
C LYS A 127 -30.64 -33.54 16.16
N SER A 128 -30.76 -34.34 15.10
CA SER A 128 -31.64 -34.02 13.96
C SER A 128 -33.07 -34.48 14.25
N VAL A 129 -34.01 -33.83 13.56
CA VAL A 129 -35.44 -34.22 13.60
C VAL A 129 -35.69 -35.51 12.80
N SER A 130 -34.82 -35.82 11.84
CA SER A 130 -34.94 -36.94 10.89
C SER A 130 -34.04 -38.12 11.24
N ASP A 131 -34.34 -39.28 10.62
CA ASP A 131 -33.59 -40.54 10.79
C ASP A 131 -32.10 -40.38 10.40
N ASN A 132 -31.21 -40.97 11.21
CA ASN A 132 -29.76 -40.81 11.09
C ASN A 132 -29.16 -41.51 9.84
N GLU A 133 -29.77 -42.51 9.27
CA GLU A 133 -29.24 -43.24 8.10
C GLU A 133 -29.15 -42.34 6.88
N ASN A 134 -30.13 -41.47 6.65
CA ASN A 134 -30.14 -40.51 5.53
C ASN A 134 -29.50 -39.16 5.90
N PHE A 135 -29.43 -38.81 7.19
CA PHE A 135 -28.96 -37.49 7.60
C PHE A 135 -27.48 -37.25 7.32
N LEU A 136 -26.64 -38.26 7.57
CA LEU A 136 -25.20 -38.13 7.36
C LEU A 136 -24.82 -37.99 5.86
N PRO A 137 -25.31 -38.83 4.95
CA PRO A 137 -25.10 -38.61 3.52
C PRO A 137 -25.69 -37.31 2.99
N PHE A 138 -26.83 -36.87 3.54
CA PHE A 138 -27.46 -35.60 3.18
C PHE A 138 -26.62 -34.38 3.59
N THR A 139 -26.12 -34.37 4.81
CA THR A 139 -25.26 -33.27 5.29
C THR A 139 -23.94 -33.20 4.53
N TRP A 140 -23.38 -34.33 4.10
CA TRP A 140 -22.25 -34.40 3.19
C TRP A 140 -22.56 -33.71 1.85
N ALA A 141 -23.63 -34.10 1.17
CA ALA A 141 -24.01 -33.56 -0.13
C ALA A 141 -24.23 -32.04 -0.04
N ILE A 142 -24.93 -31.57 0.99
CA ILE A 142 -25.11 -30.12 1.24
C ILE A 142 -23.78 -29.41 1.44
N SER A 143 -22.85 -29.97 2.23
CA SER A 143 -21.54 -29.40 2.44
C SER A 143 -20.78 -29.22 1.12
N ARG A 144 -20.81 -30.23 0.23
CA ARG A 144 -20.12 -30.19 -1.06
C ARG A 144 -20.76 -29.19 -2.03
N ILE A 145 -22.09 -29.17 -2.12
CA ILE A 145 -22.82 -28.17 -2.91
C ILE A 145 -22.51 -26.77 -2.41
N PHE A 146 -22.61 -26.55 -1.09
CA PHE A 146 -22.30 -25.26 -0.49
C PHE A 146 -20.87 -24.79 -0.81
N ASN A 147 -19.86 -25.67 -0.62
CA ASN A 147 -18.46 -25.36 -0.90
C ASN A 147 -18.26 -24.92 -2.37
N SER A 148 -18.81 -25.66 -3.32
CA SER A 148 -18.68 -25.31 -4.73
C SER A 148 -19.37 -23.99 -5.08
N VAL A 149 -20.60 -23.77 -4.59
CA VAL A 149 -21.38 -22.55 -4.84
C VAL A 149 -20.70 -21.32 -4.23
N ILE A 150 -20.25 -21.40 -2.97
CA ILE A 150 -19.64 -20.27 -2.29
C ILE A 150 -18.30 -19.86 -2.92
N LEU A 151 -17.52 -20.83 -3.41
CA LEU A 151 -16.29 -20.56 -4.15
C LEU A 151 -16.57 -19.95 -5.53
N ILE A 152 -17.61 -20.43 -6.23
CA ILE A 152 -18.07 -19.81 -7.49
C ILE A 152 -18.46 -18.36 -7.25
N LEU A 153 -19.26 -18.06 -6.23
CA LEU A 153 -19.66 -16.71 -5.89
C LEU A 153 -18.45 -15.85 -5.54
N GLY A 154 -17.58 -16.33 -4.67
CA GLY A 154 -16.37 -15.61 -4.23
C GLY A 154 -15.42 -15.25 -5.36
N THR A 155 -15.21 -16.18 -6.32
CA THR A 155 -14.30 -15.96 -7.46
C THR A 155 -14.94 -15.15 -8.58
N SER A 156 -16.25 -15.36 -8.86
CA SER A 156 -16.98 -14.64 -9.91
C SER A 156 -17.05 -13.13 -9.68
N ILE A 157 -17.14 -12.69 -8.42
CA ILE A 157 -17.13 -11.26 -8.07
C ILE A 157 -15.94 -10.53 -8.71
N PHE A 158 -14.78 -11.18 -8.80
CA PHE A 158 -13.56 -10.59 -9.33
C PHE A 158 -13.44 -10.68 -10.85
N LEU A 159 -14.18 -11.57 -11.50
CA LEU A 159 -14.23 -11.60 -12.96
C LEU A 159 -14.97 -10.39 -13.54
N PHE A 160 -16.05 -9.97 -12.91
CA PHE A 160 -16.89 -8.88 -13.40
C PHE A 160 -16.42 -7.48 -12.94
N LYS A 161 -15.61 -7.37 -11.90
CA LYS A 161 -15.18 -6.07 -11.33
C LYS A 161 -13.73 -5.73 -11.69
N SER A 162 -13.55 -4.76 -12.60
CA SER A 162 -12.25 -4.42 -13.21
C SER A 162 -11.44 -3.32 -12.50
N LYS A 163 -11.99 -2.56 -11.54
CA LYS A 163 -11.28 -1.40 -10.96
C LYS A 163 -10.81 -1.67 -9.53
N ARG A 164 -9.53 -1.34 -9.26
CA ARG A 164 -8.99 -1.28 -7.88
C ARG A 164 -9.84 -0.30 -7.07
N MET A 165 -10.40 -0.77 -5.98
CA MET A 165 -11.17 0.06 -5.04
C MET A 165 -10.24 0.86 -4.13
N ALA A 166 -10.65 2.09 -3.78
CA ALA A 166 -9.98 2.84 -2.71
C ALA A 166 -9.98 2.03 -1.39
N PRO A 167 -8.90 2.07 -0.58
CA PRO A 167 -8.74 1.18 0.58
C PRO A 167 -9.92 1.16 1.56
N LYS A 168 -10.52 2.32 1.85
CA LYS A 168 -11.71 2.42 2.73
C LYS A 168 -12.94 1.74 2.15
N LYS A 169 -13.20 1.88 0.84
CA LYS A 169 -14.32 1.21 0.15
C LYS A 169 -14.08 -0.29 0.04
N GLY A 170 -12.82 -0.71 -0.17
CA GLY A 170 -12.42 -2.11 -0.22
C GLY A 170 -12.70 -2.86 1.09
N ARG A 171 -12.39 -2.27 2.25
CA ARG A 171 -12.65 -2.89 3.56
C ARG A 171 -14.14 -3.10 3.83
N ARG A 172 -14.99 -2.11 3.55
CA ARG A 172 -16.45 -2.25 3.70
C ARG A 172 -17.01 -3.31 2.76
N PHE A 173 -16.51 -3.37 1.53
CA PHE A 173 -16.90 -4.37 0.55
C PHE A 173 -16.56 -5.79 1.02
N VAL A 174 -15.32 -6.04 1.46
CA VAL A 174 -14.90 -7.34 2.01
C VAL A 174 -15.79 -7.73 3.20
N LEU A 175 -16.02 -6.81 4.14
CA LEU A 175 -16.87 -7.08 5.30
C LEU A 175 -18.29 -7.49 4.91
N LEU A 176 -18.92 -6.77 3.98
CA LEU A 176 -20.28 -7.07 3.53
C LEU A 176 -20.37 -8.44 2.87
N ILE A 177 -19.41 -8.80 2.00
CA ILE A 177 -19.37 -10.11 1.36
C ILE A 177 -19.15 -11.24 2.39
N CYS A 178 -18.21 -11.06 3.32
CA CYS A 178 -17.98 -12.06 4.38
C CYS A 178 -19.23 -12.26 5.24
N LEU A 179 -19.91 -11.18 5.62
CA LEU A 179 -21.18 -11.28 6.38
C LEU A 179 -22.28 -11.98 5.58
N SER A 180 -22.38 -11.72 4.27
CA SER A 180 -23.35 -12.41 3.40
C SER A 180 -23.03 -13.91 3.31
N PHE A 181 -21.75 -14.31 3.23
CA PHE A 181 -21.35 -15.72 3.21
C PHE A 181 -21.70 -16.44 4.53
N ILE A 182 -21.42 -15.79 5.67
CA ILE A 182 -21.78 -16.31 7.00
C ILE A 182 -23.30 -16.46 7.10
N PHE A 183 -24.07 -15.50 6.61
CA PHE A 183 -25.54 -15.56 6.63
C PHE A 183 -26.07 -16.73 5.77
N ILE A 184 -25.52 -16.93 4.57
CA ILE A 184 -25.89 -18.06 3.69
C ILE A 184 -25.52 -19.38 4.37
N ALA A 185 -24.34 -19.48 5.00
CA ALA A 185 -23.93 -20.68 5.75
C ALA A 185 -24.88 -20.97 6.91
N TYR A 186 -25.25 -19.96 7.69
CA TYR A 186 -26.23 -20.08 8.76
C TYR A 186 -27.58 -20.60 8.27
N LEU A 187 -28.11 -20.01 7.19
CA LEU A 187 -29.38 -20.47 6.59
C LEU A 187 -29.30 -21.92 6.11
N THR A 188 -28.17 -22.31 5.51
CA THR A 188 -27.96 -23.70 5.04
C THR A 188 -28.03 -24.68 6.21
N VAL A 189 -27.33 -24.40 7.31
CA VAL A 189 -27.37 -25.24 8.53
C VAL A 189 -28.77 -25.25 9.13
N TYR A 190 -29.39 -24.07 9.25
CA TYR A 190 -30.74 -23.92 9.83
C TYR A 190 -31.78 -24.77 9.11
N PHE A 191 -31.84 -24.69 7.77
CA PHE A 191 -32.77 -25.50 6.98
C PHE A 191 -32.44 -26.99 7.00
N ALA A 192 -31.15 -27.36 6.97
CA ALA A 192 -30.72 -28.76 7.05
C ALA A 192 -31.10 -29.38 8.41
N ALA A 193 -30.92 -28.65 9.52
CA ALA A 193 -31.22 -29.16 10.86
C ALA A 193 -32.74 -29.32 11.14
N LEU A 194 -33.57 -28.45 10.55
CA LEU A 194 -35.03 -28.45 10.77
C LEU A 194 -35.81 -29.29 9.79
N SER A 195 -35.15 -29.93 8.82
CA SER A 195 -35.86 -30.77 7.84
C SER A 195 -36.46 -32.01 8.49
N ASN A 196 -37.79 -32.16 8.41
CA ASN A 196 -38.53 -33.26 8.98
C ASN A 196 -38.52 -34.52 8.10
N SER A 197 -38.30 -34.36 6.79
CA SER A 197 -38.22 -35.44 5.80
C SER A 197 -36.98 -35.21 4.93
N LEU A 198 -36.11 -36.22 4.89
CA LEU A 198 -34.92 -36.18 4.04
C LEU A 198 -35.14 -37.10 2.83
N PRO A 199 -34.71 -36.67 1.63
CA PRO A 199 -34.73 -37.58 0.48
C PRO A 199 -33.74 -38.71 0.69
N GLN A 200 -34.04 -39.88 0.12
CA GLN A 200 -33.07 -40.97 0.05
C GLN A 200 -31.86 -40.51 -0.77
N THR A 201 -30.67 -40.57 -0.17
CA THR A 201 -29.46 -40.03 -0.77
C THR A 201 -28.51 -41.08 -1.31
N THR A 202 -28.69 -42.36 -0.90
CA THR A 202 -27.82 -43.46 -1.27
C THR A 202 -28.63 -44.59 -1.95
N PHE A 203 -28.15 -45.02 -3.12
CA PHE A 203 -28.79 -46.06 -3.97
C PHE A 203 -27.77 -47.16 -4.29
N GLN A 204 -27.64 -48.15 -3.42
CA GLN A 204 -26.57 -49.17 -3.45
C GLN A 204 -26.50 -49.99 -4.74
N ASN A 205 -27.65 -50.24 -5.37
CA ASN A 205 -27.76 -51.07 -6.59
C ASN A 205 -27.71 -50.25 -7.90
N SER A 206 -27.51 -48.95 -7.82
CA SER A 206 -27.45 -48.09 -8.97
C SER A 206 -26.00 -47.84 -9.41
N PHE A 207 -25.77 -47.59 -10.71
CA PHE A 207 -24.48 -47.16 -11.23
C PHE A 207 -24.04 -45.86 -10.59
N ILE A 208 -24.97 -44.93 -10.37
CA ILE A 208 -24.75 -43.72 -9.58
C ILE A 208 -25.26 -44.01 -8.17
N THR A 209 -24.35 -44.30 -7.26
CA THR A 209 -24.69 -44.67 -5.87
C THR A 209 -25.17 -43.46 -5.05
N ARG A 210 -24.69 -42.27 -5.37
CA ARG A 210 -25.02 -41.02 -4.67
C ARG A 210 -25.37 -39.90 -5.66
N PRO A 211 -26.60 -39.82 -6.17
CA PRO A 211 -26.98 -38.87 -7.23
C PRO A 211 -26.88 -37.42 -6.82
N TYR A 212 -27.04 -37.08 -5.55
CA TYR A 212 -26.89 -35.67 -5.07
C TYR A 212 -25.44 -35.19 -5.13
N ASP A 213 -24.44 -36.08 -5.09
CA ASP A 213 -23.02 -35.73 -5.21
C ASP A 213 -22.61 -35.46 -6.68
N VAL A 214 -23.47 -35.72 -7.65
CA VAL A 214 -23.28 -35.36 -9.07
C VAL A 214 -23.32 -33.84 -9.27
N ILE A 215 -24.14 -33.12 -8.49
CA ILE A 215 -24.24 -31.65 -8.58
C ILE A 215 -22.90 -31.00 -8.28
N PRO A 216 -22.25 -31.21 -7.10
CA PRO A 216 -20.94 -30.60 -6.82
C PRO A 216 -19.85 -31.12 -7.78
N LEU A 217 -19.93 -32.34 -8.31
CA LEU A 217 -19.00 -32.82 -9.34
C LEU A 217 -19.02 -31.91 -10.57
N PHE A 218 -20.19 -31.60 -11.13
CA PHE A 218 -20.30 -30.69 -12.26
C PHE A 218 -19.88 -29.25 -11.92
N LEU A 219 -20.19 -28.77 -10.73
CA LEU A 219 -19.77 -27.43 -10.29
C LEU A 219 -18.24 -27.33 -10.15
N PHE A 220 -17.57 -28.35 -9.61
CA PHE A 220 -16.11 -28.39 -9.54
C PHE A 220 -15.46 -28.51 -10.92
N LEU A 221 -16.04 -29.30 -11.83
CA LEU A 221 -15.61 -29.36 -13.24
C LEU A 221 -15.75 -28.01 -13.94
N PHE A 222 -16.89 -27.34 -13.78
CA PHE A 222 -17.08 -25.97 -14.29
C PHE A 222 -16.01 -25.00 -13.75
N MET A 223 -15.74 -25.06 -12.44
CA MET A 223 -14.68 -24.23 -11.82
C MET A 223 -13.32 -24.55 -12.41
N ALA A 224 -12.95 -25.82 -12.54
CA ALA A 224 -11.65 -26.24 -13.04
C ALA A 224 -11.40 -25.85 -14.50
N ILE A 225 -12.42 -26.00 -15.36
CA ILE A 225 -12.29 -25.83 -16.81
C ILE A 225 -12.47 -24.37 -17.23
N TRP A 226 -13.39 -23.64 -16.60
CA TRP A 226 -13.78 -22.31 -17.07
C TRP A 226 -13.49 -21.19 -16.08
N LEU A 227 -13.97 -21.28 -14.84
CA LEU A 227 -13.99 -20.15 -13.92
C LEU A 227 -12.59 -19.82 -13.36
N LEU A 228 -11.91 -20.81 -12.78
CA LEU A 228 -10.63 -20.61 -12.11
C LEU A 228 -9.46 -20.33 -13.07
N PRO A 229 -9.40 -20.89 -14.29
CA PRO A 229 -8.40 -20.45 -15.27
C PRO A 229 -8.51 -18.97 -15.61
N GLN A 230 -9.73 -18.43 -15.78
CA GLN A 230 -9.94 -17.01 -16.02
C GLN A 230 -9.59 -16.16 -14.78
N PHE A 231 -9.98 -16.63 -13.60
CA PHE A 231 -9.63 -16.00 -12.33
C PHE A 231 -8.11 -15.93 -12.14
N HIS A 232 -7.42 -17.07 -12.35
CA HIS A 232 -5.96 -17.14 -12.26
C HIS A 232 -5.26 -16.22 -13.27
N LYS A 233 -5.74 -16.18 -14.51
CA LYS A 233 -5.19 -15.25 -15.53
C LYS A 233 -5.32 -13.78 -15.11
N LYS A 234 -6.37 -13.43 -14.38
CA LYS A 234 -6.62 -12.06 -13.90
C LYS A 234 -5.84 -11.71 -12.65
N GLU A 235 -5.78 -12.59 -11.66
CA GLU A 235 -5.13 -12.36 -10.36
C GLU A 235 -3.64 -12.68 -10.38
N ASN A 236 -3.21 -13.64 -11.20
CA ASN A 236 -1.81 -14.05 -11.41
C ASN A 236 -1.00 -14.22 -10.13
N SER A 237 -1.59 -14.85 -9.10
CA SER A 237 -0.95 -15.14 -7.81
C SER A 237 -0.71 -16.63 -7.62
N VAL A 238 0.22 -16.97 -6.71
CA VAL A 238 0.46 -18.38 -6.33
C VAL A 238 -0.79 -18.98 -5.71
N PHE A 239 -1.51 -18.17 -4.90
CA PHE A 239 -2.78 -18.60 -4.30
C PHE A 239 -3.85 -18.93 -5.33
N SER A 240 -4.03 -18.10 -6.38
CA SER A 240 -5.01 -18.39 -7.44
C SER A 240 -4.66 -19.63 -8.25
N SER A 241 -3.36 -19.89 -8.46
CA SER A 241 -2.87 -21.12 -9.07
C SER A 241 -3.16 -22.35 -8.20
N ALA A 242 -2.87 -22.25 -6.89
CA ALA A 242 -3.15 -23.32 -5.94
C ALA A 242 -4.66 -23.66 -5.87
N LEU A 243 -5.51 -22.62 -5.89
CA LEU A 243 -6.97 -22.82 -5.92
C LEU A 243 -7.42 -23.57 -7.18
N LEU A 244 -6.82 -23.26 -8.34
CA LEU A 244 -7.09 -24.01 -9.58
C LEU A 244 -6.71 -25.49 -9.44
N TRP A 245 -5.50 -25.78 -8.96
CA TRP A 245 -5.01 -27.15 -8.84
C TRP A 245 -5.68 -27.94 -7.72
N SER A 246 -6.26 -27.29 -6.72
CA SER A 246 -7.07 -27.95 -5.68
C SER A 246 -8.36 -28.59 -6.21
N MET A 247 -8.78 -28.19 -7.42
CA MET A 247 -9.95 -28.80 -8.06
C MET A 247 -9.71 -30.26 -8.47
N ILE A 248 -8.46 -30.68 -8.71
CA ILE A 248 -8.15 -32.07 -9.06
C ILE A 248 -8.58 -33.01 -7.93
N PRO A 249 -8.09 -32.90 -6.69
CA PRO A 249 -8.56 -33.76 -5.60
C PRO A 249 -10.04 -33.50 -5.23
N ALA A 250 -10.57 -32.28 -5.42
CA ALA A 250 -11.99 -32.01 -5.20
C ALA A 250 -12.89 -32.78 -6.16
N ILE A 251 -12.56 -32.84 -7.46
CA ILE A 251 -13.25 -33.64 -8.48
C ILE A 251 -13.11 -35.15 -8.17
N ALA A 252 -11.88 -35.60 -7.88
CA ALA A 252 -11.63 -36.99 -7.51
C ALA A 252 -12.45 -37.41 -6.28
N THR A 253 -12.57 -36.57 -5.26
CA THR A 253 -13.44 -36.79 -4.09
C THR A 253 -14.87 -37.11 -4.52
N GLN A 254 -15.43 -36.29 -5.42
CA GLN A 254 -16.81 -36.52 -5.89
C GLN A 254 -16.93 -37.76 -6.74
N MET A 255 -15.93 -38.09 -7.56
CA MET A 255 -15.96 -39.36 -8.35
C MET A 255 -15.99 -40.59 -7.45
N TYR A 256 -15.16 -40.64 -6.40
CA TYR A 256 -15.19 -41.76 -5.43
C TYR A 256 -16.54 -41.88 -4.71
N MET A 257 -17.17 -40.72 -4.39
CA MET A 257 -18.48 -40.74 -3.73
C MET A 257 -19.61 -41.12 -4.69
N VAL A 258 -19.66 -40.54 -5.90
CA VAL A 258 -20.75 -40.75 -6.87
C VAL A 258 -20.81 -42.18 -7.37
N PHE A 259 -19.65 -42.79 -7.70
CA PHE A 259 -19.59 -44.07 -8.38
C PHE A 259 -19.13 -45.23 -7.50
N GLY A 260 -18.50 -44.92 -6.35
CA GLY A 260 -17.80 -45.95 -5.58
C GLY A 260 -18.35 -46.20 -4.18
N SER A 261 -18.77 -45.15 -3.45
CA SER A 261 -19.19 -45.30 -2.05
C SER A 261 -20.62 -45.84 -1.95
N LYS A 262 -20.77 -47.02 -1.39
CA LYS A 262 -22.06 -47.73 -1.19
C LYS A 262 -22.50 -47.71 0.26
N ASP A 263 -21.52 -47.82 1.17
CA ASP A 263 -21.73 -47.91 2.61
C ASP A 263 -20.92 -46.83 3.35
N LEU A 264 -21.34 -46.53 4.57
CA LEU A 264 -20.55 -45.67 5.46
C LEU A 264 -19.23 -46.37 5.82
N HIS A 265 -18.14 -45.58 5.78
CA HIS A 265 -16.79 -46.04 6.10
C HIS A 265 -16.22 -47.12 5.18
N ASP A 266 -16.78 -47.30 3.98
CA ASP A 266 -16.16 -48.12 2.95
C ASP A 266 -14.85 -47.50 2.41
N SER A 267 -14.11 -48.25 1.60
CA SER A 267 -12.84 -47.78 1.03
C SER A 267 -12.99 -46.47 0.25
N ASN A 268 -14.04 -46.37 -0.58
CA ASN A 268 -14.26 -45.16 -1.40
C ASN A 268 -14.63 -43.93 -0.54
N PHE A 269 -15.41 -44.15 0.51
CA PHE A 269 -15.74 -43.13 1.50
C PHE A 269 -14.48 -42.58 2.17
N ASN A 270 -13.58 -43.44 2.68
CA ASN A 270 -12.37 -43.01 3.38
C ASN A 270 -11.37 -42.33 2.43
N ILE A 271 -11.23 -42.82 1.20
CA ILE A 271 -10.41 -42.17 0.16
C ILE A 271 -10.96 -40.77 -0.17
N ALA A 272 -12.28 -40.64 -0.36
CA ALA A 272 -12.92 -39.36 -0.66
C ALA A 272 -12.67 -38.31 0.44
N HIS A 273 -12.79 -38.70 1.73
CA HIS A 273 -12.52 -37.80 2.85
C HIS A 273 -11.05 -37.40 2.95
N SER A 274 -10.13 -38.33 2.63
CA SER A 274 -8.69 -38.02 2.57
C SER A 274 -8.36 -37.04 1.45
N LEU A 275 -8.92 -37.25 0.25
CA LEU A 275 -8.75 -36.35 -0.90
C LEU A 275 -9.39 -34.97 -0.66
N LYS A 276 -10.52 -34.93 0.06
CA LYS A 276 -11.12 -33.68 0.53
C LYS A 276 -10.15 -32.86 1.38
N ALA A 277 -9.51 -33.48 2.39
CA ALA A 277 -8.51 -32.80 3.21
C ALA A 277 -7.35 -32.24 2.37
N ILE A 278 -6.89 -33.00 1.37
CA ILE A 278 -5.86 -32.56 0.41
C ILE A 278 -6.35 -31.37 -0.43
N SER A 279 -7.62 -31.35 -0.83
CA SER A 279 -8.20 -30.24 -1.60
C SER A 279 -8.19 -28.92 -0.81
N TYR A 280 -8.28 -28.95 0.50
CA TYR A 280 -8.10 -27.77 1.39
C TYR A 280 -6.62 -27.43 1.64
N LEU A 281 -5.74 -28.46 1.67
CA LEU A 281 -4.31 -28.25 1.94
C LEU A 281 -3.61 -27.49 0.80
N ILE A 282 -3.98 -27.73 -0.46
CA ILE A 282 -3.35 -27.07 -1.61
C ILE A 282 -3.55 -25.54 -1.59
N PRO A 283 -4.75 -24.97 -1.40
CA PRO A 283 -4.93 -23.52 -1.23
C PRO A 283 -4.20 -22.96 -0.01
N PHE A 284 -4.11 -23.71 1.10
CA PHE A 284 -3.35 -23.32 2.28
C PHE A 284 -1.85 -23.16 1.97
N ILE A 285 -1.27 -24.14 1.27
CA ILE A 285 0.13 -24.05 0.81
C ILE A 285 0.28 -22.85 -0.14
N GLY A 286 -0.65 -22.68 -1.07
CA GLY A 286 -0.64 -21.57 -2.02
C GLY A 286 -0.66 -20.21 -1.36
N ILE A 287 -1.52 -19.98 -0.38
CA ILE A 287 -1.57 -18.70 0.34
C ILE A 287 -0.33 -18.48 1.21
N THR A 288 0.22 -19.54 1.79
CA THR A 288 1.45 -19.48 2.59
C THR A 288 2.64 -19.06 1.72
N LEU A 289 2.80 -19.66 0.54
CA LEU A 289 3.84 -19.30 -0.42
C LEU A 289 3.66 -17.87 -0.95
N ASP A 290 2.43 -17.48 -1.23
CA ASP A 290 2.09 -16.13 -1.70
C ASP A 290 2.41 -15.07 -0.61
N TYR A 291 2.12 -15.38 0.64
CA TYR A 291 2.50 -14.55 1.79
C TYR A 291 4.02 -14.39 1.91
N ILE A 292 4.76 -15.49 1.88
CA ILE A 292 6.23 -15.48 1.99
C ILE A 292 6.87 -14.65 0.86
N THR A 293 6.42 -14.85 -0.38
CA THR A 293 6.96 -14.12 -1.54
C THR A 293 6.63 -12.63 -1.49
N THR A 294 5.42 -12.28 -1.11
CA THR A 294 4.98 -10.88 -0.96
C THR A 294 5.75 -10.19 0.15
N HIS A 295 5.90 -10.85 1.30
CA HIS A 295 6.64 -10.29 2.43
C HIS A 295 8.13 -10.06 2.09
N LYS A 296 8.78 -11.01 1.40
CA LYS A 296 10.16 -10.83 0.93
C LYS A 296 10.31 -9.66 -0.03
N LYS A 297 9.40 -9.51 -1.00
CA LYS A 297 9.40 -8.37 -1.94
C LYS A 297 9.26 -7.03 -1.22
N GLU A 298 8.39 -6.95 -0.23
CA GLU A 298 8.17 -5.72 0.55
C GLU A 298 9.40 -5.38 1.41
N GLN A 299 10.06 -6.36 2.02
CA GLN A 299 11.31 -6.15 2.77
C GLN A 299 12.45 -5.61 1.88
N VAL A 300 12.61 -6.17 0.69
CA VAL A 300 13.60 -5.66 -0.29
C VAL A 300 13.29 -4.20 -0.66
N ARG A 301 12.02 -3.89 -0.97
CA ARG A 301 11.59 -2.54 -1.30
C ARG A 301 11.84 -1.53 -0.17
N ILE A 302 11.55 -1.92 1.07
CA ILE A 302 11.82 -1.08 2.25
C ILE A 302 13.33 -0.79 2.37
N THR A 303 14.17 -1.81 2.15
CA THR A 303 15.63 -1.67 2.21
C THR A 303 16.14 -0.75 1.10
N GLU A 304 15.66 -0.90 -0.13
CA GLU A 304 16.02 -0.02 -1.26
C GLU A 304 15.63 1.44 -0.99
N LEU A 305 14.42 1.68 -0.46
CA LEU A 305 13.98 3.02 -0.08
C LEU A 305 14.85 3.64 1.01
N LYS A 306 15.23 2.88 2.04
CA LYS A 306 16.14 3.34 3.10
C LYS A 306 17.52 3.70 2.54
N ASN A 307 18.06 2.86 1.66
CA ASN A 307 19.35 3.12 1.02
C ASN A 307 19.31 4.36 0.11
N ALA A 308 18.24 4.51 -0.68
CA ALA A 308 18.06 5.69 -1.52
C ALA A 308 17.94 6.97 -0.67
N GLN A 309 17.20 6.91 0.44
CA GLN A 309 17.07 8.03 1.37
C GLN A 309 18.41 8.37 2.05
N PHE A 310 19.18 7.36 2.46
CA PHE A 310 20.51 7.56 3.04
C PHE A 310 21.45 8.23 2.04
N ASN A 311 21.52 7.71 0.81
CA ASN A 311 22.36 8.27 -0.25
C ASN A 311 21.99 9.72 -0.59
N LEU A 312 20.68 10.01 -0.64
CA LEU A 312 20.20 11.39 -0.89
C LEU A 312 20.64 12.34 0.24
N ARG A 313 20.53 11.92 1.49
CA ARG A 313 20.98 12.72 2.65
C ARG A 313 22.50 12.98 2.60
N GLN A 314 23.28 11.95 2.25
CA GLN A 314 24.72 12.07 2.14
C GLN A 314 25.13 13.02 1.02
N LYS A 315 24.51 12.90 -0.16
CA LYS A 315 24.74 13.83 -1.29
C LYS A 315 24.37 15.27 -0.95
N ASN A 316 23.28 15.47 -0.21
CA ASN A 316 22.89 16.82 0.23
C ASN A 316 23.93 17.41 1.18
N LYS A 317 24.44 16.61 2.12
CA LYS A 317 25.51 17.02 3.06
C LYS A 317 26.83 17.34 2.34
N GLU A 318 27.23 16.50 1.36
CA GLU A 318 28.40 16.74 0.52
C GLU A 318 28.27 18.07 -0.24
N LEU A 319 27.09 18.35 -0.82
CA LEU A 319 26.81 19.60 -1.52
C LEU A 319 26.87 20.82 -0.59
N GLU A 320 26.33 20.72 0.63
CA GLU A 320 26.43 21.79 1.65
C GLU A 320 27.88 22.06 2.05
N GLN A 321 28.69 21.02 2.26
CA GLN A 321 30.11 21.14 2.56
C GLN A 321 30.89 21.76 1.41
N PHE A 322 30.64 21.29 0.18
CA PHE A 322 31.25 21.87 -1.02
C PHE A 322 30.94 23.36 -1.18
N ALA A 323 29.67 23.75 -1.04
CA ALA A 323 29.26 25.15 -1.12
C ALA A 323 29.94 25.99 -0.03
N TYR A 324 30.11 25.44 1.17
CA TYR A 324 30.80 26.15 2.28
C TYR A 324 32.29 26.38 1.99
N ILE A 325 33.02 25.30 1.62
CA ILE A 325 34.46 25.38 1.36
C ILE A 325 34.73 26.29 0.16
N ALA A 326 34.05 26.07 -0.97
CA ALA A 326 34.21 26.88 -2.17
C ALA A 326 33.94 28.38 -1.91
N SER A 327 32.93 28.67 -1.08
CA SER A 327 32.62 30.06 -0.76
C SER A 327 33.66 30.72 0.13
N HIS A 328 34.22 30.00 1.11
CA HIS A 328 35.30 30.49 1.96
C HIS A 328 36.55 30.81 1.12
N ASP A 329 36.94 29.84 0.27
CA ASP A 329 38.16 29.95 -0.54
C ASP A 329 38.06 31.03 -1.65
N LEU A 330 36.82 31.38 -2.05
CA LEU A 330 36.59 32.51 -2.97
C LEU A 330 36.50 33.86 -2.24
N GLN A 331 36.10 33.91 -0.98
CA GLN A 331 36.01 35.15 -0.22
C GLN A 331 37.39 35.73 0.18
N GLU A 332 38.38 34.88 0.47
CA GLU A 332 39.75 35.30 0.84
C GLU A 332 40.44 36.13 -0.25
N PRO A 333 40.57 35.62 -1.52
CA PRO A 333 41.22 36.41 -2.57
C PRO A 333 40.43 37.70 -2.91
N LEU A 334 39.10 37.68 -2.83
CA LEU A 334 38.30 38.87 -3.07
C LEU A 334 38.53 39.95 -1.99
N ARG A 335 38.68 39.53 -0.72
CA ARG A 335 39.03 40.45 0.38
C ARG A 335 40.42 41.06 0.15
N THR A 336 41.38 40.25 -0.33
CA THR A 336 42.70 40.75 -0.66
C THR A 336 42.67 41.78 -1.79
N VAL A 337 41.94 41.52 -2.90
CA VAL A 337 41.76 42.48 -4.00
C VAL A 337 41.13 43.79 -3.48
N MET A 338 40.07 43.68 -2.65
CA MET A 338 39.38 44.83 -2.11
C MET A 338 40.28 45.70 -1.24
N ASN A 339 41.06 45.04 -0.34
CA ASN A 339 41.99 45.77 0.55
C ASN A 339 43.09 46.46 -0.24
N PHE A 340 43.71 45.79 -1.23
CA PHE A 340 44.76 46.40 -2.05
C PHE A 340 44.22 47.52 -2.95
N THR A 341 43.01 47.36 -3.48
CA THR A 341 42.35 48.41 -4.27
C THR A 341 42.10 49.67 -3.39
N GLN A 342 41.67 49.47 -2.14
CA GLN A 342 41.45 50.56 -1.22
C GLN A 342 42.77 51.23 -0.80
N LEU A 343 43.80 50.48 -0.42
CA LEU A 343 45.11 50.99 -0.09
C LEU A 343 45.72 51.77 -1.27
N PHE A 344 45.57 51.26 -2.49
CA PHE A 344 46.04 51.95 -3.69
C PHE A 344 45.30 53.28 -3.90
N GLU A 345 43.99 53.33 -3.71
CA GLU A 345 43.18 54.55 -3.78
C GLU A 345 43.62 55.58 -2.73
N GLU A 346 43.87 55.16 -1.46
CA GLU A 346 44.30 56.01 -0.36
C GLU A 346 45.74 56.56 -0.55
N GLU A 347 46.70 55.72 -1.00
CA GLU A 347 48.10 56.06 -1.12
C GLU A 347 48.41 56.91 -2.36
N PHE A 348 47.65 56.70 -3.46
CA PHE A 348 47.92 57.38 -4.75
C PHE A 348 46.80 58.37 -5.16
N GLN A 349 45.92 58.80 -4.25
CA GLN A 349 44.75 59.63 -4.54
C GLN A 349 45.07 60.85 -5.40
N ASP A 350 46.19 61.57 -5.08
CA ASP A 350 46.62 62.77 -5.77
C ASP A 350 47.32 62.52 -7.12
N LYS A 351 47.63 61.23 -7.45
CA LYS A 351 48.36 60.86 -8.65
C LYS A 351 47.48 60.06 -9.68
N ILE A 352 46.26 59.78 -9.28
CA ILE A 352 45.32 59.01 -10.13
C ILE A 352 44.51 60.03 -10.96
N ASP A 353 44.57 59.83 -12.29
CA ASP A 353 43.73 60.60 -13.20
C ASP A 353 42.27 60.16 -13.16
N ALA A 354 41.38 60.90 -13.86
CA ALA A 354 39.94 60.54 -13.91
C ALA A 354 39.65 59.16 -14.46
N ASN A 355 40.47 58.65 -15.38
CA ASN A 355 40.34 57.29 -15.96
C ASN A 355 40.77 56.24 -14.91
N GLY A 356 41.90 56.45 -14.23
CA GLY A 356 42.38 55.54 -13.18
C GLY A 356 41.38 55.44 -12.02
N SER A 357 40.79 56.55 -11.57
CA SER A 357 39.71 56.53 -10.58
C SER A 357 38.48 55.76 -11.06
N THR A 358 38.12 55.87 -12.33
CA THR A 358 37.02 55.13 -12.93
C THR A 358 37.32 53.62 -12.94
N TYR A 359 38.55 53.20 -13.29
CA TYR A 359 38.93 51.77 -13.29
C TYR A 359 38.94 51.18 -11.88
N LEU A 360 39.45 51.91 -10.88
CA LEU A 360 39.41 51.47 -9.47
C LEU A 360 37.98 51.30 -8.96
N ASN A 361 37.10 52.21 -9.32
CA ASN A 361 35.68 52.07 -8.97
C ASN A 361 35.05 50.82 -9.60
N PHE A 362 35.34 50.53 -10.87
CA PHE A 362 34.85 49.30 -11.51
C PHE A 362 35.37 48.05 -10.83
N ILE A 363 36.64 47.98 -10.43
CA ILE A 363 37.24 46.86 -9.69
C ILE A 363 36.56 46.71 -8.34
N LYS A 364 36.39 47.80 -7.60
CA LYS A 364 35.77 47.84 -6.26
C LYS A 364 34.32 47.35 -6.33
N GLU A 365 33.49 47.85 -7.25
CA GLU A 365 32.13 47.41 -7.46
C GLU A 365 32.01 45.95 -7.88
N ALA A 366 32.90 45.47 -8.79
CA ALA A 366 32.93 44.10 -9.21
C ALA A 366 33.26 43.15 -8.06
N THR A 367 34.22 43.53 -7.21
CA THR A 367 34.65 42.75 -6.04
C THR A 367 33.55 42.70 -4.97
N ILE A 368 32.90 43.83 -4.69
CA ILE A 368 31.74 43.91 -3.79
C ILE A 368 30.60 43.01 -4.28
N ARG A 369 30.27 43.06 -5.59
CA ARG A 369 29.25 42.22 -6.19
C ARG A 369 29.60 40.73 -6.07
N MET A 370 30.84 40.29 -6.38
CA MET A 370 31.27 38.91 -6.24
C MET A 370 31.18 38.44 -4.78
N SER A 371 31.63 39.23 -3.83
CA SER A 371 31.52 38.91 -2.40
C SER A 371 30.06 38.73 -1.96
N ALA A 372 29.16 39.60 -2.40
CA ALA A 372 27.71 39.49 -2.10
C ALA A 372 27.05 38.24 -2.73
N LEU A 373 27.46 37.84 -3.97
CA LEU A 373 26.98 36.65 -4.65
C LEU A 373 27.43 35.38 -3.91
N ILE A 374 28.70 35.31 -3.51
CA ILE A 374 29.26 34.16 -2.76
C ILE A 374 28.57 34.03 -1.40
N LYS A 375 28.41 35.17 -0.67
CA LYS A 375 27.70 35.19 0.60
C LYS A 375 26.26 34.69 0.44
N GLY A 376 25.54 35.15 -0.58
CA GLY A 376 24.17 34.74 -0.85
C GLY A 376 24.07 33.24 -1.21
N LEU A 377 25.05 32.66 -1.93
CA LEU A 377 25.12 31.22 -2.20
C LEU A 377 25.31 30.42 -0.91
N LEU A 378 26.21 30.89 -0.03
CA LEU A 378 26.42 30.29 1.30
C LEU A 378 25.15 30.31 2.14
N ASP A 379 24.48 31.45 2.22
CA ASP A 379 23.25 31.62 2.99
C ASP A 379 22.15 30.69 2.42
N TYR A 380 22.04 30.58 1.09
CA TYR A 380 21.11 29.62 0.44
C TYR A 380 21.39 28.18 0.82
N SER A 381 22.65 27.75 0.86
CA SER A 381 23.02 26.38 1.23
C SER A 381 22.62 26.05 2.67
N ARG A 382 22.69 27.04 3.56
CA ARG A 382 22.39 26.88 4.99
C ARG A 382 20.91 26.93 5.36
N ILE A 383 20.02 27.41 4.47
CA ILE A 383 18.57 27.45 4.73
C ILE A 383 18.04 26.04 5.02
N GLY A 384 17.51 25.84 6.23
CA GLY A 384 16.93 24.58 6.70
C GLY A 384 17.90 23.60 7.35
N SER A 385 19.22 23.90 7.44
CA SER A 385 20.21 22.96 7.97
C SER A 385 20.39 22.99 9.49
N LYS A 386 20.11 24.10 10.17
CA LYS A 386 20.49 24.29 11.59
C LYS A 386 19.41 24.92 12.48
N THR A 387 18.21 25.17 12.04
CA THR A 387 17.24 25.98 12.78
C THR A 387 16.17 25.14 13.46
N GLU A 388 15.94 25.44 14.75
CA GLU A 388 14.89 24.84 15.54
C GLU A 388 13.50 25.33 15.08
N ILE A 389 12.57 24.41 14.98
CA ILE A 389 11.17 24.73 14.74
C ILE A 389 10.59 25.32 16.02
N SER A 390 10.03 26.49 15.94
CA SER A 390 9.44 27.21 17.08
C SER A 390 8.07 27.79 16.74
N ASN A 391 7.31 28.15 17.77
CA ASN A 391 6.03 28.83 17.60
C ASN A 391 6.23 30.29 17.22
N VAL A 392 6.13 30.63 15.95
CA VAL A 392 6.34 31.95 15.40
C VAL A 392 5.06 32.78 15.45
N LYS A 393 5.06 33.88 16.23
CA LYS A 393 4.01 34.92 16.24
C LYS A 393 4.32 35.92 15.13
N PHE A 394 3.68 35.85 13.98
CA PHE A 394 4.03 36.68 12.81
C PHE A 394 3.89 38.18 13.03
N ASN A 395 2.92 38.63 13.84
CA ASN A 395 2.82 40.05 14.20
C ASN A 395 4.07 40.54 14.96
N LYS A 396 4.67 39.71 15.86
CA LYS A 396 5.92 40.04 16.57
C LYS A 396 7.11 39.96 15.63
N LEU A 397 7.17 38.97 14.76
CA LEU A 397 8.21 38.82 13.75
C LEU A 397 8.26 40.03 12.83
N LEU A 398 7.12 40.50 12.29
CA LEU A 398 7.07 41.69 11.42
C LEU A 398 7.40 42.98 12.14
N LYS A 399 7.12 43.12 13.46
CA LYS A 399 7.62 44.27 14.24
C LYS A 399 9.14 44.31 14.24
N THR A 400 9.80 43.15 14.44
CA THR A 400 11.27 43.05 14.38
C THR A 400 11.78 43.40 12.97
N VAL A 401 11.17 42.84 11.91
CA VAL A 401 11.55 43.16 10.52
C VAL A 401 11.42 44.66 10.22
N LYS A 402 10.39 45.35 10.73
CA LYS A 402 10.23 46.80 10.56
C LYS A 402 11.31 47.59 11.27
N ILE A 403 11.78 47.16 12.45
CA ILE A 403 12.90 47.77 13.16
C ILE A 403 14.19 47.59 12.37
N ASP A 404 14.45 46.36 11.86
CA ASP A 404 15.64 46.09 11.05
C ASP A 404 15.70 46.92 9.77
N LEU A 405 14.56 47.28 9.20
CA LEU A 405 14.43 48.07 7.96
C LEU A 405 14.07 49.53 8.20
N GLU A 406 14.18 50.04 9.42
CA GLU A 406 13.71 51.40 9.81
C GLU A 406 14.35 52.51 8.98
N ALA A 407 15.66 52.41 8.72
CA ALA A 407 16.39 53.42 7.93
C ALA A 407 15.83 53.47 6.49
N ILE A 408 15.71 52.34 5.82
CA ILE A 408 15.23 52.25 4.44
C ILE A 408 13.75 52.63 4.33
N ILE A 409 12.93 52.31 5.34
CA ILE A 409 11.52 52.72 5.41
C ILE A 409 11.38 54.22 5.54
N LYS A 410 12.18 54.88 6.40
CA LYS A 410 12.19 56.35 6.58
C LYS A 410 12.65 57.06 5.31
N GLU A 411 13.76 56.65 4.73
CA GLU A 411 14.33 57.20 3.52
C GLU A 411 13.38 57.10 2.31
N SER A 412 12.74 55.93 2.13
CA SER A 412 11.82 55.71 1.01
C SER A 412 10.41 56.29 1.22
N GLY A 413 10.05 56.71 2.42
CA GLY A 413 8.69 57.11 2.79
C GLY A 413 7.68 55.94 2.74
N ALA A 414 8.14 54.72 2.86
CA ALA A 414 7.31 53.54 2.70
C ALA A 414 6.25 53.39 3.80
N LYS A 415 5.02 53.02 3.42
CA LYS A 415 3.89 52.76 4.34
C LYS A 415 3.57 51.26 4.36
N ILE A 416 3.85 50.60 5.51
CA ILE A 416 3.60 49.14 5.65
C ILE A 416 2.34 48.90 6.50
N LYS A 417 1.29 48.41 5.86
CA LYS A 417 0.00 48.03 6.48
C LYS A 417 -0.05 46.52 6.72
N VAL A 418 -0.23 46.11 7.98
CA VAL A 418 -0.27 44.67 8.35
C VAL A 418 -1.64 44.36 8.93
N LYS A 419 -2.36 43.38 8.38
CA LYS A 419 -3.56 42.81 8.99
C LYS A 419 -3.17 41.79 10.07
N LYS A 420 -4.13 41.33 10.88
CA LYS A 420 -3.89 40.30 11.90
C LYS A 420 -3.34 39.01 11.25
N LEU A 421 -2.19 38.53 11.73
CA LEU A 421 -1.48 37.38 11.21
C LEU A 421 -1.52 36.21 12.21
N PRO A 422 -1.44 34.96 11.73
CA PRO A 422 -1.49 33.77 12.57
C PRO A 422 -0.24 33.59 13.44
N LYS A 423 -0.33 32.55 14.30
CA LYS A 423 0.80 31.92 14.98
C LYS A 423 0.97 30.54 14.39
N ILE A 424 2.17 30.20 13.90
CA ILE A 424 2.46 28.95 13.20
C ILE A 424 3.78 28.37 13.69
N LYS A 425 3.94 27.07 13.74
CA LYS A 425 5.23 26.40 13.93
C LYS A 425 6.09 26.60 12.67
N GLY A 426 7.34 26.97 12.83
CA GLY A 426 8.26 27.19 11.72
C GLY A 426 9.64 27.67 12.16
N HIS A 427 10.54 27.86 11.19
CA HIS A 427 11.89 28.33 11.39
C HIS A 427 11.89 29.87 11.46
N LYS A 428 12.00 30.42 12.67
CA LYS A 428 11.82 31.86 12.92
C LYS A 428 12.81 32.74 12.14
N THR A 429 14.07 32.34 12.06
CA THR A 429 15.12 33.09 11.36
C THR A 429 14.86 33.17 9.87
N GLU A 430 14.53 32.05 9.26
CA GLU A 430 14.22 31.93 7.83
C GLU A 430 12.96 32.72 7.47
N LEU A 431 11.91 32.58 8.29
CA LEU A 431 10.67 33.35 8.09
C LEU A 431 10.91 34.86 8.22
N ARG A 432 11.81 35.30 9.10
CA ARG A 432 12.24 36.69 9.16
C ARG A 432 12.94 37.14 7.88
N MET A 433 13.89 36.34 7.37
CA MET A 433 14.59 36.57 6.11
C MET A 433 13.60 36.61 4.92
N LEU A 434 12.61 35.75 4.87
CA LEU A 434 11.56 35.75 3.83
C LEU A 434 10.86 37.13 3.78
N PHE A 435 10.36 37.61 4.91
CA PHE A 435 9.66 38.89 4.95
C PHE A 435 10.61 40.09 4.71
N GLN A 436 11.85 40.05 5.19
CA GLN A 436 12.85 41.05 4.85
C GLN A 436 13.06 41.13 3.33
N ASN A 437 13.26 40.00 2.66
CA ASN A 437 13.45 39.97 1.20
C ASN A 437 12.25 40.51 0.44
N LEU A 438 11.03 40.13 0.82
CA LEU A 438 9.82 40.59 0.13
C LEU A 438 9.55 42.09 0.37
N ILE A 439 9.78 42.58 1.58
CA ILE A 439 9.58 43.99 1.92
C ILE A 439 10.66 44.88 1.29
N THR A 440 11.93 44.49 1.32
CA THR A 440 13.02 45.24 0.66
C THR A 440 12.81 45.28 -0.85
N ASN A 441 12.36 44.21 -1.49
CA ASN A 441 12.00 44.22 -2.90
C ASN A 441 10.86 45.19 -3.19
N ALA A 442 9.80 45.20 -2.37
CA ALA A 442 8.68 46.12 -2.52
C ALA A 442 9.08 47.61 -2.38
N ILE A 443 10.06 47.92 -1.53
CA ILE A 443 10.61 49.26 -1.38
C ILE A 443 11.51 49.62 -2.57
N LYS A 444 12.38 48.71 -2.95
CA LYS A 444 13.37 48.90 -4.01
C LYS A 444 12.75 49.15 -5.39
N PHE A 445 11.74 48.35 -5.76
CA PHE A 445 11.08 48.40 -7.07
C PHE A 445 9.86 49.34 -7.07
N LYS A 446 9.96 50.47 -6.35
CA LYS A 446 8.95 51.53 -6.36
C LYS A 446 8.87 52.25 -7.69
N LYS A 447 7.74 52.88 -7.98
CA LYS A 447 7.61 53.85 -9.07
C LYS A 447 8.31 55.16 -8.70
N GLU A 448 8.87 55.82 -9.68
CA GLU A 448 9.50 57.13 -9.48
C GLU A 448 8.49 58.14 -8.97
N GLY A 449 8.87 58.91 -7.94
CA GLY A 449 8.00 59.91 -7.32
C GLY A 449 6.84 59.36 -6.48
N VAL A 450 6.64 58.05 -6.37
CA VAL A 450 5.52 57.45 -5.64
C VAL A 450 6.02 56.72 -4.38
N PRO A 451 5.60 57.09 -3.15
CA PRO A 451 5.97 56.35 -1.96
C PRO A 451 5.46 54.89 -1.99
N PRO A 452 6.29 53.92 -1.57
CA PRO A 452 5.89 52.54 -1.51
C PRO A 452 4.75 52.31 -0.49
N VAL A 453 3.71 51.57 -0.92
CA VAL A 453 2.62 51.13 -0.05
C VAL A 453 2.58 49.58 -0.06
N ILE A 454 2.92 49.00 1.08
CA ILE A 454 3.04 47.54 1.22
C ILE A 454 1.92 47.04 2.12
N GLN A 455 1.15 46.05 1.65
CA GLN A 455 0.06 45.44 2.40
C GLN A 455 0.38 43.95 2.66
N ILE A 456 0.33 43.55 3.94
CA ILE A 456 0.61 42.18 4.36
C ILE A 456 -0.65 41.61 5.01
N LYS A 457 -1.12 40.43 4.52
CA LYS A 457 -2.27 39.70 5.05
C LYS A 457 -2.02 38.21 5.03
N ALA A 458 -2.81 37.44 5.79
CA ALA A 458 -2.86 35.97 5.74
C ALA A 458 -4.31 35.51 5.74
N ILE A 459 -4.57 34.39 5.05
CA ILE A 459 -5.88 33.75 4.90
C ILE A 459 -5.72 32.28 5.24
N ASP A 460 -6.66 31.74 5.98
CA ASP A 460 -6.74 30.30 6.27
C ASP A 460 -7.36 29.57 5.09
N ILE A 461 -6.62 28.60 4.50
CA ILE A 461 -7.06 27.78 3.37
C ILE A 461 -7.06 26.28 3.73
N GLY A 462 -7.44 25.94 4.96
CA GLY A 462 -7.53 24.56 5.43
C GLY A 462 -6.21 24.03 5.99
N GLU A 463 -5.48 23.18 5.28
CA GLU A 463 -4.18 22.64 5.73
C GLU A 463 -3.04 23.67 5.70
N TYR A 464 -3.23 24.83 5.06
CA TYR A 464 -2.21 25.86 4.87
C TYR A 464 -2.72 27.23 5.31
N TRP A 465 -1.76 28.11 5.61
CA TRP A 465 -1.97 29.55 5.65
C TRP A 465 -1.41 30.15 4.36
N GLU A 466 -2.23 30.90 3.61
CA GLU A 466 -1.78 31.72 2.47
C GLU A 466 -1.44 33.11 2.96
N PHE A 467 -0.18 33.52 2.78
CA PHE A 467 0.30 34.89 3.03
C PHE A 467 0.38 35.67 1.73
N SER A 468 0.17 36.95 1.80
CA SER A 468 0.30 37.87 0.67
C SER A 468 1.04 39.14 1.10
N VAL A 469 2.02 39.53 0.30
CA VAL A 469 2.76 40.80 0.40
C VAL A 469 2.51 41.53 -0.92
N LYS A 470 1.69 42.61 -0.87
CA LYS A 470 1.29 43.40 -2.04
C LYS A 470 1.96 44.76 -2.00
N ASP A 471 2.54 45.18 -3.12
CA ASP A 471 3.14 46.51 -3.33
C ASP A 471 2.42 47.31 -4.45
N ASN A 472 2.73 48.60 -4.56
CA ASN A 472 2.27 49.49 -5.60
C ASN A 472 3.40 49.88 -6.59
N GLY A 473 4.42 49.03 -6.74
CA GLY A 473 5.62 49.29 -7.52
C GLY A 473 5.44 49.18 -9.03
N ILE A 474 6.56 48.99 -9.75
CA ILE A 474 6.63 48.93 -11.22
C ILE A 474 5.96 47.68 -11.82
N GLY A 475 5.75 46.62 -11.01
CA GLY A 475 5.22 45.35 -11.48
C GLY A 475 6.22 44.51 -12.26
N ILE A 476 5.75 43.33 -12.71
CA ILE A 476 6.55 42.28 -13.37
C ILE A 476 5.80 41.79 -14.61
N GLU A 477 6.50 41.72 -15.73
CA GLU A 477 5.95 41.15 -16.98
C GLU A 477 5.72 39.63 -16.86
N GLU A 478 4.72 39.08 -17.58
CA GLU A 478 4.32 37.67 -17.53
C GLU A 478 5.47 36.71 -17.78
N LYS A 479 6.30 37.01 -18.81
CA LYS A 479 7.44 36.16 -19.23
C LYS A 479 8.52 35.97 -18.15
N HIS A 480 8.50 36.80 -17.08
CA HIS A 480 9.50 36.81 -16.01
C HIS A 480 9.01 36.21 -14.69
N LYS A 481 7.70 35.99 -14.52
CA LYS A 481 7.09 35.59 -13.24
C LYS A 481 7.63 34.26 -12.67
N GLU A 482 7.98 33.30 -13.51
CA GLU A 482 8.60 32.06 -13.06
C GLU A 482 10.11 32.21 -12.84
N LYS A 483 10.78 32.98 -13.69
CA LYS A 483 12.24 33.11 -13.67
C LYS A 483 12.77 33.88 -12.47
N ILE A 484 11.98 34.77 -11.88
CA ILE A 484 12.41 35.62 -10.74
C ILE A 484 12.81 34.85 -9.48
N PHE A 485 12.37 33.59 -9.35
CA PHE A 485 12.73 32.71 -8.23
C PHE A 485 14.03 31.94 -8.47
N SER A 486 14.61 32.02 -9.69
CA SER A 486 15.91 31.41 -10.01
C SER A 486 17.05 32.24 -9.40
N MET A 487 18.15 31.57 -9.04
CA MET A 487 19.33 32.25 -8.53
C MET A 487 19.94 33.19 -9.57
N PHE A 488 20.48 34.35 -9.10
CA PHE A 488 21.19 35.32 -9.90
C PHE A 488 20.35 36.02 -10.99
N GLN A 489 19.03 35.84 -10.95
CA GLN A 489 18.14 36.44 -11.93
C GLN A 489 17.86 37.91 -11.58
N GLN A 490 18.17 38.82 -12.52
CA GLN A 490 17.83 40.23 -12.47
C GLN A 490 17.04 40.60 -13.73
N LEU A 491 15.95 41.37 -13.58
CA LEU A 491 15.05 41.74 -14.68
C LEU A 491 15.43 43.09 -15.34
N HIS A 492 16.19 43.92 -14.66
CA HIS A 492 16.56 45.26 -15.15
C HIS A 492 18.05 45.32 -15.45
N SER A 493 18.43 46.15 -16.44
CA SER A 493 19.82 46.35 -16.86
C SER A 493 20.68 46.89 -15.72
N LYS A 494 21.99 46.60 -15.77
CA LYS A 494 22.98 47.04 -14.80
C LYS A 494 22.91 48.56 -14.59
N GLY A 495 22.69 49.00 -13.35
CA GLY A 495 22.71 50.41 -12.94
C GLY A 495 21.37 51.00 -12.49
N THR A 496 20.21 50.40 -12.84
CA THR A 496 18.91 50.96 -12.45
C THR A 496 18.45 50.52 -11.06
N TYR A 497 18.77 49.31 -10.64
CA TYR A 497 18.41 48.78 -9.30
C TYR A 497 19.52 47.89 -8.76
N GLU A 498 20.11 48.21 -7.61
CA GLU A 498 21.13 47.41 -6.95
C GLU A 498 20.59 46.11 -6.40
N GLY A 499 21.37 45.00 -6.52
CA GLY A 499 21.03 43.74 -5.89
C GLY A 499 21.71 42.52 -6.51
N THR A 500 21.71 41.39 -5.80
CA THR A 500 22.40 40.16 -6.19
C THR A 500 21.51 39.17 -6.98
N GLY A 501 20.20 39.34 -7.03
CA GLY A 501 19.27 38.38 -7.63
C GLY A 501 19.08 37.10 -6.82
N ILE A 502 19.44 37.08 -5.54
CA ILE A 502 19.39 35.86 -4.68
C ILE A 502 18.18 35.87 -3.74
N GLY A 503 17.65 37.04 -3.37
CA GLY A 503 16.61 37.19 -2.35
C GLY A 503 15.33 36.40 -2.61
N LEU A 504 14.84 36.38 -3.85
CA LEU A 504 13.65 35.59 -4.20
C LEU A 504 13.93 34.07 -4.28
N ALA A 505 15.14 33.68 -4.66
CA ALA A 505 15.56 32.27 -4.58
C ALA A 505 15.61 31.79 -3.10
N HIS A 506 16.11 32.63 -2.17
CA HIS A 506 16.00 32.38 -0.72
C HIS A 506 14.54 32.24 -0.29
N SER A 507 13.68 33.16 -0.73
CA SER A 507 12.25 33.11 -0.42
C SER A 507 11.61 31.81 -0.88
N PHE A 508 11.91 31.34 -2.09
CA PHE A 508 11.45 30.07 -2.64
C PHE A 508 11.90 28.89 -1.77
N LYS A 509 13.19 28.82 -1.41
CA LYS A 509 13.73 27.73 -0.58
C LYS A 509 13.13 27.74 0.83
N ILE A 510 12.97 28.91 1.44
CA ILE A 510 12.37 29.07 2.78
C ILE A 510 10.92 28.56 2.76
N VAL A 511 10.13 28.91 1.77
CA VAL A 511 8.75 28.44 1.64
C VAL A 511 8.71 26.91 1.40
N SER A 512 9.62 26.40 0.58
CA SER A 512 9.72 24.95 0.29
C SER A 512 10.04 24.11 1.53
N ILE A 513 10.94 24.55 2.43
CA ILE A 513 11.21 23.83 3.69
C ILE A 513 10.03 23.84 4.65
N HIS A 514 9.12 24.82 4.51
CA HIS A 514 7.83 24.88 5.23
C HIS A 514 6.70 24.15 4.47
N LYS A 515 7.03 23.32 3.47
CA LYS A 515 6.08 22.51 2.67
C LYS A 515 5.03 23.35 1.95
N GLY A 516 5.38 24.60 1.63
CA GLY A 516 4.54 25.55 0.94
C GLY A 516 4.94 25.79 -0.52
N GLN A 517 4.22 26.69 -1.17
CA GLN A 517 4.48 27.20 -2.53
C GLN A 517 4.53 28.71 -2.51
N ILE A 518 5.33 29.33 -3.40
CA ILE A 518 5.41 30.77 -3.59
C ILE A 518 5.20 31.13 -5.05
N TRP A 519 4.42 32.17 -5.31
CA TRP A 519 4.15 32.70 -6.65
C TRP A 519 3.91 34.20 -6.60
N VAL A 520 3.83 34.84 -7.76
CA VAL A 520 3.56 36.28 -7.90
C VAL A 520 2.36 36.51 -8.80
N VAL A 521 1.50 37.45 -8.40
CA VAL A 521 0.45 38.03 -9.23
C VAL A 521 0.84 39.49 -9.47
N SER A 522 1.15 39.84 -10.73
CA SER A 522 1.69 41.15 -11.04
C SER A 522 1.33 41.54 -12.48
N GLU A 523 1.17 42.86 -12.68
CA GLU A 523 1.02 43.50 -13.97
C GLU A 523 1.96 44.71 -14.05
N PRO A 524 2.58 45.01 -15.21
CA PRO A 524 3.41 46.18 -15.38
C PRO A 524 2.67 47.47 -14.96
N ASN A 525 3.35 48.31 -14.21
CA ASN A 525 2.85 49.56 -13.67
C ASN A 525 1.64 49.48 -12.71
N LYS A 526 1.24 48.29 -12.23
CA LYS A 526 0.17 48.14 -11.21
C LYS A 526 0.68 47.62 -9.86
N GLY A 527 1.97 47.24 -9.80
CA GLY A 527 2.58 46.63 -8.63
C GLY A 527 2.56 45.13 -8.65
N SER A 528 3.02 44.49 -7.56
CA SER A 528 3.13 43.03 -7.42
C SER A 528 2.49 42.55 -6.14
N GLU A 529 1.92 41.38 -6.16
CA GLU A 529 1.44 40.63 -5.00
C GLU A 529 2.17 39.30 -4.93
N PHE A 530 3.15 39.18 -4.06
CA PHE A 530 3.82 37.91 -3.76
C PHE A 530 2.96 37.14 -2.79
N LYS A 531 2.58 35.91 -3.19
CA LYS A 531 1.78 35.00 -2.41
C LYS A 531 2.57 33.76 -2.08
N PHE A 532 2.43 33.26 -0.86
CA PHE A 532 3.05 32.00 -0.45
C PHE A 532 2.22 31.28 0.59
N THR A 533 2.35 29.96 0.61
CA THR A 533 1.68 29.12 1.60
C THR A 533 2.68 28.55 2.62
N ILE A 534 2.21 28.33 3.84
CA ILE A 534 2.93 27.62 4.90
C ILE A 534 1.99 26.53 5.42
N LYS A 535 2.48 25.30 5.50
CA LYS A 535 1.69 24.18 6.02
C LYS A 535 1.49 24.35 7.53
N LYS A 536 0.26 24.11 7.99
CA LYS A 536 -0.04 24.03 9.41
C LYS A 536 0.54 22.71 9.94
N GLU A 537 1.50 22.77 10.85
CA GLU A 537 1.95 21.60 11.61
C GLU A 537 1.14 21.53 12.90
N GLU A 538 0.55 20.38 13.17
CA GLU A 538 -0.21 20.07 14.38
C GLU A 538 0.65 20.13 15.64
#